data_45745106745dc1bdcf7b49cddaeba468
#
_entry.id   45745106745dc1bdcf7b49cddaeba468
#
_cell.length_a   1.000
_cell.length_b   1.000
_cell.length_c   1.000
_cell.angle_alpha   90.00
_cell.angle_beta   90.00
_cell.angle_gamma   90.00
#
_symmetry.space_group_name_H-M   'P 1'
#
loop_
_entity.id
_entity.type
_entity.pdbx_description
1 polymer ?
#
loop_
_entity_poly.entity_id
_entity_poly.type
_entity_poly.pdbx_seq_one_letter_code
_entity_poly.pdbx_strand_id
1 'polypeptide(L)'
;TKGFHIILFSNSTNEIWITEVKSGALHKGKDSNSTNKALLSTAKLDLKKRLNQNEDSLWDNAINKATLVLENKKDTKDAVLAILEEIGDEITERQATSTDKNVILVTNLFANLNDEIQEQVLNDFYITTLGESLFNKLFVFSIQKNTYKKIYQFLKDEAK
;
A
#
# COMPACT_ATOMS: atom_id res chain seq x y z
N THR A 1 -1.23 10.31 -12.00
CA THR A 1 -0.87 11.11 -10.81
C THR A 1 0.09 10.28 -9.96
N LYS A 2 1.31 10.76 -9.71
CA LYS A 2 2.21 10.21 -8.72
C LYS A 2 1.65 10.54 -7.33
N GLY A 3 1.56 9.56 -6.44
CA GLY A 3 1.08 9.74 -5.07
C GLY A 3 1.05 8.41 -4.32
N PHE A 4 0.82 8.43 -3.01
CA PHE A 4 0.51 7.23 -2.26
C PHE A 4 -0.89 6.73 -2.64
N HIS A 5 -1.08 5.42 -2.68
CA HIS A 5 -2.36 4.84 -3.07
C HIS A 5 -3.45 5.18 -2.04
N ILE A 6 -3.16 4.95 -0.77
CA ILE A 6 -4.08 5.23 0.33
C ILE A 6 -3.26 5.64 1.55
N ILE A 7 -3.73 6.66 2.26
CA ILE A 7 -3.26 7.00 3.60
C ILE A 7 -4.42 6.76 4.55
N LEU A 8 -4.18 5.97 5.58
CA LEU A 8 -5.15 5.69 6.65
C LEU A 8 -4.68 6.39 7.92
N PHE A 9 -5.65 6.87 8.69
CA PHE A 9 -5.41 7.48 10.00
C PHE A 9 -6.10 6.66 11.09
N SER A 10 -5.37 6.35 12.15
CA SER A 10 -5.88 5.69 13.34
C SER A 10 -6.18 6.72 14.43
N ASN A 11 -7.45 6.97 14.70
CA ASN A 11 -7.87 7.89 15.77
C ASN A 11 -7.44 7.41 17.18
N SER A 12 -7.29 6.09 17.37
CA SER A 12 -6.96 5.52 18.68
C SER A 12 -5.49 5.66 19.04
N THR A 13 -4.59 5.66 18.04
CA THR A 13 -3.15 5.74 18.23
C THR A 13 -2.56 7.04 17.72
N ASN A 14 -3.35 7.88 17.07
CA ASN A 14 -2.92 9.12 16.40
C ASN A 14 -1.77 8.88 15.42
N GLU A 15 -1.89 7.81 14.62
CA GLU A 15 -0.87 7.39 13.66
C GLU A 15 -1.41 7.38 12.24
N ILE A 16 -0.56 7.73 11.28
CA ILE A 16 -0.85 7.49 9.86
C ILE A 16 -0.21 6.17 9.40
N TRP A 17 -0.86 5.55 8.41
CA TRP A 17 -0.43 4.34 7.75
C TRP A 17 -0.43 4.54 6.25
N ILE A 18 0.70 4.33 5.62
CA ILE A 18 0.88 4.53 4.18
C ILE A 18 0.71 3.17 3.50
N THR A 19 -0.23 3.10 2.57
CA THR A 19 -0.59 1.84 1.91
C THR A 19 -0.07 1.79 0.49
N GLU A 20 0.56 0.70 0.13
CA GLU A 20 0.92 0.35 -1.24
C GLU A 20 0.13 -0.87 -1.71
N VAL A 21 -0.54 -0.73 -2.85
CA VAL A 21 -1.36 -1.80 -3.44
C VAL A 21 -0.76 -2.27 -4.75
N LYS A 22 -0.55 -3.57 -4.90
CA LYS A 22 -0.20 -4.20 -6.17
C LYS A 22 -1.26 -5.20 -6.60
N SER A 23 -1.73 -5.05 -7.82
CA SER A 23 -2.73 -5.96 -8.40
C SER A 23 -2.15 -6.65 -9.62
N GLY A 24 -2.49 -7.92 -9.81
CA GLY A 24 -2.03 -8.67 -10.97
C GLY A 24 -2.74 -10.01 -11.14
N ALA A 25 -2.60 -10.59 -12.33
CA ALA A 25 -2.94 -11.97 -12.60
C ALA A 25 -1.75 -12.89 -12.31
N LEU A 26 -1.96 -14.21 -12.34
CA LEU A 26 -0.88 -15.18 -12.21
C LEU A 26 0.25 -14.89 -13.21
N HIS A 27 1.46 -14.86 -12.71
CA HIS A 27 2.64 -14.81 -13.57
C HIS A 27 2.77 -16.12 -14.36
N LYS A 28 3.24 -16.04 -15.59
CA LYS A 28 3.38 -17.21 -16.46
C LYS A 28 4.22 -18.32 -15.78
N GLY A 29 3.62 -19.50 -15.66
CA GLY A 29 4.28 -20.67 -15.05
C GLY A 29 4.49 -20.59 -13.54
N LYS A 30 3.77 -19.71 -12.84
CA LYS A 30 3.82 -19.57 -11.38
C LYS A 30 2.45 -19.89 -10.78
N ASP A 31 2.48 -20.36 -9.53
CA ASP A 31 1.31 -20.52 -8.67
C ASP A 31 0.92 -19.21 -7.98
N SER A 32 -0.19 -19.23 -7.24
CA SER A 32 -0.70 -18.08 -6.49
C SER A 32 0.30 -17.62 -5.42
N ASN A 33 0.96 -18.53 -4.72
CA ASN A 33 1.94 -18.20 -3.69
C ASN A 33 3.15 -17.45 -4.24
N SER A 34 3.76 -17.99 -5.29
CA SER A 34 4.92 -17.39 -5.95
C SER A 34 4.60 -16.02 -6.55
N THR A 35 3.42 -15.89 -7.21
CA THR A 35 2.98 -14.64 -7.79
C THR A 35 2.68 -13.60 -6.72
N ASN A 36 1.97 -13.99 -5.66
CA ASN A 36 1.65 -13.10 -4.55
C ASN A 36 2.91 -12.56 -3.85
N LYS A 37 3.88 -13.44 -3.58
CA LYS A 37 5.17 -13.06 -3.02
C LYS A 37 5.92 -12.06 -3.91
N ALA A 38 5.88 -12.23 -5.23
CA ALA A 38 6.48 -11.30 -6.18
C ALA A 38 5.78 -9.92 -6.14
N LEU A 39 4.44 -9.89 -6.08
CA LEU A 39 3.66 -8.65 -5.95
C LEU A 39 3.97 -7.93 -4.63
N LEU A 40 4.02 -8.66 -3.50
CA LEU A 40 4.40 -8.10 -2.20
C LEU A 40 5.82 -7.53 -2.22
N SER A 41 6.77 -8.24 -2.83
CA SER A 41 8.15 -7.77 -2.97
C SER A 41 8.22 -6.49 -3.79
N THR A 42 7.45 -6.40 -4.87
CA THR A 42 7.35 -5.18 -5.68
C THR A 42 6.74 -4.04 -4.87
N ALA A 43 5.64 -4.29 -4.11
CA ALA A 43 5.03 -3.28 -3.24
C ALA A 43 6.02 -2.75 -2.20
N LYS A 44 6.75 -3.65 -1.53
CA LYS A 44 7.79 -3.32 -0.54
C LYS A 44 8.86 -2.40 -1.12
N LEU A 45 9.44 -2.79 -2.26
CA LEU A 45 10.53 -2.05 -2.87
C LEU A 45 10.09 -0.68 -3.42
N ASP A 46 8.91 -0.63 -4.05
CA ASP A 46 8.36 0.62 -4.58
C ASP A 46 8.03 1.60 -3.45
N LEU A 47 7.44 1.12 -2.36
CA LEU A 47 7.11 1.96 -1.21
C LEU A 47 8.37 2.44 -0.51
N LYS A 48 9.31 1.54 -0.20
CA LYS A 48 10.62 1.90 0.36
C LYS A 48 11.30 2.98 -0.48
N LYS A 49 11.35 2.78 -1.80
CA LYS A 49 11.97 3.76 -2.70
C LYS A 49 11.31 5.13 -2.58
N ARG A 50 9.96 5.20 -2.61
CA ARG A 50 9.22 6.47 -2.53
C ARG A 50 9.39 7.17 -1.19
N LEU A 51 9.38 6.42 -0.07
CA LEU A 51 9.52 6.98 1.27
C LEU A 51 10.94 7.52 1.56
N ASN A 52 11.96 7.04 0.82
CA ASN A 52 13.33 7.53 0.91
C ASN A 52 13.68 8.57 -0.18
N GLN A 53 12.71 8.95 -1.02
CA GLN A 53 12.89 10.02 -1.99
C GLN A 53 12.44 11.35 -1.39
N ASN A 54 13.28 12.38 -1.49
CA ASN A 54 12.92 13.74 -1.12
C ASN A 54 12.09 14.37 -2.26
N GLU A 55 10.91 13.80 -2.53
CA GLU A 55 9.95 14.31 -3.53
C GLU A 55 8.80 15.03 -2.80
N ASP A 56 8.90 16.34 -2.63
CA ASP A 56 7.90 17.18 -1.97
C ASP A 56 6.49 16.98 -2.57
N SER A 57 6.40 16.81 -3.89
CA SER A 57 5.13 16.67 -4.61
C SER A 57 4.25 15.49 -4.15
N LEU A 58 4.83 14.43 -3.55
CA LEU A 58 4.06 13.30 -3.03
C LEU A 58 3.29 13.69 -1.77
N TRP A 59 3.94 14.44 -0.91
CA TRP A 59 3.43 14.88 0.38
C TRP A 59 2.51 16.08 0.25
N ASP A 60 2.83 17.03 -0.61
CA ASP A 60 1.92 18.11 -0.99
C ASP A 60 0.58 17.59 -1.50
N ASN A 61 0.61 16.55 -2.34
CA ASN A 61 -0.60 15.89 -2.80
C ASN A 61 -1.36 15.18 -1.65
N ALA A 62 -0.67 14.63 -0.67
CA ALA A 62 -1.30 14.02 0.50
C ALA A 62 -1.97 15.08 1.39
N ILE A 63 -1.29 16.18 1.67
CA ILE A 63 -1.79 17.33 2.43
C ILE A 63 -3.03 17.92 1.75
N ASN A 64 -2.95 18.21 0.44
CA ASN A 64 -4.08 18.76 -0.32
C ASN A 64 -5.30 17.83 -0.29
N LYS A 65 -5.10 16.52 -0.46
CA LYS A 65 -6.20 15.54 -0.38
C LYS A 65 -6.79 15.45 1.02
N ALA A 66 -5.96 15.41 2.08
CA ALA A 66 -6.43 15.39 3.45
C ALA A 66 -7.26 16.65 3.76
N THR A 67 -6.82 17.80 3.32
CA THR A 67 -7.52 19.08 3.47
C THR A 67 -8.92 19.05 2.87
N LEU A 68 -9.08 18.48 1.67
CA LEU A 68 -10.36 18.39 0.97
C LEU A 68 -11.28 17.32 1.58
N VAL A 69 -10.74 16.11 1.81
CA VAL A 69 -11.55 14.95 2.24
C VAL A 69 -12.02 15.11 3.69
N LEU A 70 -11.21 15.76 4.53
CA LEU A 70 -11.50 15.93 5.96
C LEU A 70 -12.10 17.30 6.30
N GLU A 71 -12.61 18.05 5.31
CA GLU A 71 -13.15 19.39 5.51
C GLU A 71 -14.18 19.48 6.65
N ASN A 72 -15.05 18.47 6.77
CA ASN A 72 -16.11 18.39 7.77
C ASN A 72 -15.71 17.61 9.05
N LYS A 73 -14.43 17.28 9.24
CA LYS A 73 -13.90 16.52 10.39
C LYS A 73 -12.72 17.26 11.02
N LYS A 74 -12.97 18.43 11.57
CA LYS A 74 -11.94 19.38 12.02
C LYS A 74 -10.84 18.73 12.87
N ASP A 75 -11.19 18.05 13.96
CA ASP A 75 -10.19 17.48 14.89
C ASP A 75 -9.33 16.41 14.22
N THR A 76 -9.93 15.55 13.38
CA THR A 76 -9.21 14.54 12.60
C THR A 76 -8.33 15.21 11.53
N LYS A 77 -8.85 16.26 10.88
CA LYS A 77 -8.11 17.01 9.87
C LYS A 77 -6.85 17.64 10.45
N ASP A 78 -6.99 18.36 11.56
CA ASP A 78 -5.88 19.07 12.21
C ASP A 78 -4.80 18.07 12.65
N ALA A 79 -5.19 16.93 13.21
CA ALA A 79 -4.24 15.87 13.60
C ALA A 79 -3.51 15.25 12.39
N VAL A 80 -4.25 14.96 11.29
CA VAL A 80 -3.64 14.39 10.07
C VAL A 80 -2.72 15.39 9.40
N LEU A 81 -3.12 16.66 9.30
CA LEU A 81 -2.30 17.69 8.67
C LEU A 81 -1.01 17.92 9.45
N ALA A 82 -1.06 17.98 10.79
CA ALA A 82 0.13 18.15 11.62
C ALA A 82 1.18 17.05 11.36
N ILE A 83 0.75 15.78 11.25
CA ILE A 83 1.66 14.67 10.95
C ILE A 83 2.22 14.77 9.52
N LEU A 84 1.37 15.13 8.54
CA LEU A 84 1.82 15.24 7.15
C LEU A 84 2.75 16.42 6.93
N GLU A 85 2.56 17.52 7.64
CA GLU A 85 3.44 18.70 7.64
C GLU A 85 4.80 18.36 8.26
N GLU A 86 4.83 17.66 9.41
CA GLU A 86 6.07 17.18 10.02
C GLU A 86 6.90 16.32 9.06
N ILE A 87 6.23 15.39 8.35
CA ILE A 87 6.91 14.57 7.34
C ILE A 87 7.38 15.43 6.15
N GLY A 88 6.61 16.44 5.75
CA GLY A 88 7.00 17.40 4.71
C GLY A 88 8.28 18.17 5.08
N ASP A 89 8.41 18.57 6.33
CA ASP A 89 9.60 19.24 6.85
C ASP A 89 10.82 18.33 6.82
N GLU A 90 10.68 17.05 7.25
CA GLU A 90 11.75 16.04 7.14
C GLU A 90 12.27 15.88 5.71
N ILE A 91 11.36 15.94 4.71
CA ILE A 91 11.72 15.83 3.30
C ILE A 91 12.47 17.05 2.81
N THR A 92 12.01 18.23 3.19
CA THR A 92 12.65 19.51 2.87
C THR A 92 14.07 19.56 3.44
N GLU A 93 14.26 19.02 4.64
CA GLU A 93 15.56 18.87 5.29
C GLU A 93 16.40 17.71 4.75
N ARG A 94 15.87 16.94 3.77
CA ARG A 94 16.48 15.73 3.17
C ARG A 94 16.73 14.60 4.19
N GLN A 95 15.87 14.50 5.19
CA GLN A 95 15.90 13.46 6.23
C GLN A 95 14.85 12.37 6.00
N ALA A 96 14.19 12.38 4.84
CA ALA A 96 13.15 11.40 4.51
C ALA A 96 13.67 9.97 4.65
N THR A 97 13.00 9.17 5.46
CA THR A 97 13.33 7.76 5.67
C THR A 97 12.07 6.90 5.72
N SER A 98 12.19 5.65 5.28
CA SER A 98 11.12 4.66 5.41
C SER A 98 11.07 4.00 6.79
N THR A 99 12.17 4.07 7.57
CA THR A 99 12.34 3.29 8.80
C THR A 99 11.47 3.76 9.97
N ASP A 100 10.97 4.97 9.93
CA ASP A 100 10.07 5.56 10.93
C ASP A 100 8.59 5.58 10.48
N LYS A 101 8.29 5.14 9.28
CA LYS A 101 6.93 5.16 8.72
C LYS A 101 6.19 3.83 8.95
N ASN A 102 4.90 3.94 9.29
CA ASN A 102 4.01 2.78 9.39
C ASN A 102 3.43 2.46 8.01
N VAL A 103 3.50 1.20 7.59
CA VAL A 103 3.11 0.81 6.24
C VAL A 103 2.17 -0.38 6.18
N ILE A 104 1.35 -0.40 5.14
CA ILE A 104 0.48 -1.53 4.79
C ILE A 104 0.80 -1.95 3.35
N LEU A 105 1.24 -3.18 3.17
CA LEU A 105 1.45 -3.77 1.85
C LEU A 105 0.25 -4.63 1.49
N VAL A 106 -0.39 -4.30 0.38
CA VAL A 106 -1.60 -4.99 -0.09
C VAL A 106 -1.36 -5.58 -1.46
N THR A 107 -1.74 -6.84 -1.63
CA THR A 107 -1.84 -7.44 -2.95
C THR A 107 -3.29 -7.80 -3.29
N ASN A 108 -3.63 -7.69 -4.57
CA ASN A 108 -4.89 -8.15 -5.12
C ASN A 108 -4.59 -9.07 -6.30
N LEU A 109 -4.61 -10.39 -6.04
CA LEU A 109 -4.29 -11.42 -7.01
C LEU A 109 -5.55 -11.91 -7.71
N PHE A 110 -5.58 -11.82 -9.03
CA PHE A 110 -6.63 -12.40 -9.88
C PHE A 110 -6.23 -13.81 -10.29
N ALA A 111 -6.65 -14.80 -9.49
CA ALA A 111 -6.33 -16.21 -9.69
C ALA A 111 -7.50 -17.11 -9.33
N ASN A 112 -7.40 -18.39 -9.71
CA ASN A 112 -8.39 -19.41 -9.33
C ASN A 112 -8.28 -19.65 -7.80
N LEU A 113 -9.44 -19.72 -7.15
CA LEU A 113 -9.52 -20.00 -5.71
C LEU A 113 -9.14 -21.44 -5.33
N ASN A 114 -9.00 -22.35 -6.31
CA ASN A 114 -8.47 -23.70 -6.05
C ASN A 114 -6.94 -23.73 -5.85
N ASP A 115 -6.25 -22.65 -6.20
CA ASP A 115 -4.82 -22.40 -5.93
C ASP A 115 -4.73 -21.23 -4.96
N GLU A 116 -5.05 -21.48 -3.69
CA GLU A 116 -5.14 -20.46 -2.65
C GLU A 116 -3.77 -19.96 -2.19
N ILE A 117 -3.71 -18.66 -1.88
CA ILE A 117 -2.56 -18.08 -1.19
C ILE A 117 -2.50 -18.65 0.23
N GLN A 118 -1.39 -19.32 0.55
CA GLN A 118 -1.18 -19.94 1.85
C GLN A 118 -0.80 -18.89 2.90
N GLU A 119 -1.41 -18.97 4.09
CA GLU A 119 -1.11 -18.08 5.22
C GLU A 119 0.38 -18.10 5.58
N GLN A 120 1.00 -19.27 5.54
CA GLN A 120 2.42 -19.43 5.83
C GLN A 120 3.31 -18.55 4.93
N VAL A 121 2.97 -18.42 3.65
CA VAL A 121 3.74 -17.58 2.69
C VAL A 121 3.66 -16.10 3.07
N LEU A 122 2.50 -15.64 3.56
CA LEU A 122 2.31 -14.27 4.04
C LEU A 122 3.10 -14.04 5.33
N ASN A 123 3.03 -14.98 6.26
CA ASN A 123 3.73 -14.90 7.53
C ASN A 123 5.25 -14.90 7.33
N ASP A 124 5.78 -15.76 6.48
CA ASP A 124 7.22 -15.79 6.14
C ASP A 124 7.68 -14.48 5.49
N PHE A 125 6.86 -13.92 4.60
CA PHE A 125 7.14 -12.62 3.99
C PHE A 125 7.14 -11.51 5.03
N TYR A 126 6.16 -11.50 5.94
CA TYR A 126 6.02 -10.53 7.02
C TYR A 126 7.24 -10.58 7.96
N ILE A 127 7.60 -11.76 8.46
CA ILE A 127 8.75 -11.95 9.37
C ILE A 127 10.05 -11.53 8.69
N THR A 128 10.25 -11.93 7.43
CA THR A 128 11.44 -11.56 6.67
C THR A 128 11.55 -10.05 6.51
N THR A 129 10.43 -9.38 6.16
CA THR A 129 10.41 -7.92 5.95
C THR A 129 10.59 -7.14 7.25
N LEU A 130 10.06 -7.64 8.37
CA LEU A 130 10.33 -7.05 9.69
C LEU A 130 11.82 -7.15 10.06
N GLY A 131 12.45 -8.30 9.80
CA GLY A 131 13.88 -8.49 10.04
C GLY A 131 14.80 -7.57 9.24
N GLU A 132 14.32 -7.05 8.10
CA GLU A 132 15.04 -6.05 7.30
C GLU A 132 14.99 -4.63 7.90
N SER A 133 14.15 -4.39 8.91
CA SER A 133 13.99 -3.08 9.60
C SER A 133 13.76 -1.90 8.64
N LEU A 134 13.00 -2.14 7.55
CA LEU A 134 12.75 -1.13 6.51
C LEU A 134 11.69 -0.12 6.88
N PHE A 135 10.80 -0.48 7.81
CA PHE A 135 9.62 0.29 8.23
C PHE A 135 9.48 0.22 9.76
N ASN A 136 8.81 1.22 10.36
CA ASN A 136 8.52 1.22 11.80
C ASN A 136 7.53 0.12 12.16
N LYS A 137 6.36 0.12 11.50
CA LYS A 137 5.33 -0.90 11.66
C LYS A 137 4.91 -1.41 10.28
N LEU A 138 4.55 -2.68 10.22
CA LEU A 138 4.16 -3.34 8.96
C LEU A 138 2.86 -4.12 9.15
N PHE A 139 1.92 -3.94 8.20
CA PHE A 139 0.86 -4.89 7.93
C PHE A 139 0.97 -5.44 6.51
N VAL A 140 0.59 -6.71 6.34
CA VAL A 140 0.58 -7.38 5.05
C VAL A 140 -0.79 -7.98 4.82
N PHE A 141 -1.42 -7.64 3.69
CA PHE A 141 -2.70 -8.17 3.26
C PHE A 141 -2.61 -8.74 1.86
N SER A 142 -3.27 -9.86 1.64
CA SER A 142 -3.45 -10.43 0.32
C SER A 142 -4.92 -10.78 0.08
N ILE A 143 -5.43 -10.30 -1.04
CA ILE A 143 -6.79 -10.56 -1.49
C ILE A 143 -6.70 -11.38 -2.77
N GLN A 144 -7.33 -12.55 -2.80
CA GLN A 144 -7.41 -13.37 -3.99
C GLN A 144 -8.83 -13.34 -4.55
N LYS A 145 -8.98 -13.12 -5.86
CA LYS A 145 -10.27 -12.99 -6.54
C LYS A 145 -10.31 -13.80 -7.83
N ASN A 146 -11.38 -14.52 -8.03
CA ASN A 146 -11.67 -15.24 -9.28
C ASN A 146 -12.67 -14.48 -10.18
N THR A 147 -12.86 -13.19 -9.94
CA THR A 147 -13.91 -12.41 -10.64
C THR A 147 -13.47 -11.86 -11.99
N TYR A 148 -12.18 -11.69 -12.23
CA TYR A 148 -11.68 -11.07 -13.47
C TYR A 148 -12.18 -11.78 -14.74
N LYS A 149 -12.03 -13.11 -14.81
CA LYS A 149 -12.48 -13.89 -15.98
C LYS A 149 -13.99 -13.81 -16.16
N LYS A 150 -14.77 -13.82 -15.07
CA LYS A 150 -16.23 -13.72 -15.11
C LYS A 150 -16.68 -12.35 -15.62
N ILE A 151 -16.08 -11.27 -15.12
CA ILE A 151 -16.38 -9.91 -15.56
C ILE A 151 -15.97 -9.71 -17.02
N TYR A 152 -14.79 -10.17 -17.40
CA TYR A 152 -14.32 -10.10 -18.79
C TYR A 152 -15.27 -10.83 -19.75
N GLN A 153 -15.69 -12.06 -19.40
CA GLN A 153 -16.61 -12.83 -20.22
C GLN A 153 -17.98 -12.17 -20.32
N PHE A 154 -18.52 -11.68 -19.20
CA PHE A 154 -19.75 -10.91 -19.18
C PHE A 154 -19.70 -9.71 -20.12
N LEU A 155 -18.69 -8.86 -19.99
CA LEU A 155 -18.53 -7.68 -20.84
C LEU A 155 -18.37 -8.04 -22.32
N LYS A 156 -17.67 -9.14 -22.62
CA LYS A 156 -17.50 -9.62 -23.99
C LYS A 156 -18.83 -10.13 -24.59
N ASP A 157 -19.68 -10.72 -23.78
CA ASP A 157 -20.99 -11.24 -24.22
C ASP A 157 -21.99 -10.09 -24.40
N GLU A 158 -21.98 -9.07 -23.58
CA GLU A 158 -22.78 -7.85 -23.70
C GLU A 158 -22.35 -6.95 -24.88
N ALA A 159 -21.10 -7.05 -25.32
CA ALA A 159 -20.57 -6.26 -26.44
C ALA A 159 -20.85 -6.85 -27.83
N LYS A 160 -21.58 -7.98 -27.93
CA LYS A 160 -22.01 -8.61 -29.17
C LYS A 160 -23.39 -8.13 -29.59
#